data_87ce481d86f5a3a7d46f9247dc353ace
#
_entry.id   87ce481d86f5a3a7d46f9247dc353ace
#
_cell.length_a   1.000
_cell.length_b   1.000
_cell.length_c   1.000
_cell.angle_alpha   90.00
_cell.angle_beta   90.00
_cell.angle_gamma   90.00
#
_symmetry.space_group_name_H-M   'P 1'
#
loop_
_entity.id
_entity.type
_entity.pdbx_description
1 polymer ?
#
loop_
_entity_poly.entity_id
_entity_poly.type
_entity_poly.pdbx_seq_one_letter_code
_entity_poly.pdbx_strand_id
1 'polypeptide(L)'
;YKDLMTEVEEKYFHRPAFEPYDQTKYFDFWRLYYTAFSRAQNLLVLTCDENKRTPSQYFRDIYDEIQSVNSDEFDLSEFSFQSVKKVNLKNSFSFTSHITVYETCALQYKFYKELEFMPVRQNAMMFGTLVHETIEDIHRAAIRGEVDKITNDNIATWFESNYNSLVKSEHTYLAEPQRNAALSQVERYAERMDGKWASVQQAEVDVSLVKEDYIIDGKIDLVKGVDGTVEIVDFKSERKPDMVKMRERLEHYRRQLQIYAYLIEQRTGQKVSKMHLYYTGEENGNPMITYPYTRTAIEGTVAAFDDTVHKILRKDFKHRCDDAKTCKNCDFRYYCNK
;
A
#
# COMPACT_ATOMS: atom_id res chain seq x y z
N TYR A 1 0.74 -7.96 -35.57
CA TYR A 1 0.74 -6.97 -34.46
C TYR A 1 0.60 -5.55 -34.95
N LYS A 2 1.37 -5.16 -35.99
CA LYS A 2 1.33 -3.80 -36.57
C LYS A 2 -0.08 -3.42 -37.04
N ASP A 3 -0.68 -4.28 -37.84
CA ASP A 3 -1.99 -4.06 -38.44
C ASP A 3 -3.10 -4.05 -37.37
N LEU A 4 -2.97 -4.90 -36.34
CA LEU A 4 -3.92 -4.98 -35.24
C LEU A 4 -3.95 -3.69 -34.42
N MET A 5 -2.79 -3.12 -34.06
CA MET A 5 -2.72 -1.89 -33.28
C MET A 5 -3.26 -0.69 -34.07
N THR A 6 -2.95 -0.60 -35.37
CA THR A 6 -3.51 0.43 -36.25
C THR A 6 -5.04 0.28 -36.37
N GLU A 7 -5.53 -0.95 -36.56
CA GLU A 7 -6.97 -1.23 -36.62
C GLU A 7 -7.67 -0.85 -35.30
N VAL A 8 -7.08 -1.13 -34.15
CA VAL A 8 -7.64 -0.75 -32.85
C VAL A 8 -7.74 0.78 -32.70
N GLU A 9 -6.69 1.53 -33.04
CA GLU A 9 -6.69 2.97 -32.97
C GLU A 9 -7.74 3.58 -33.90
N GLU A 10 -7.83 3.14 -35.13
CA GLU A 10 -8.79 3.65 -36.11
C GLU A 10 -10.23 3.26 -35.78
N LYS A 11 -10.45 2.00 -35.40
CA LYS A 11 -11.78 1.44 -35.18
C LYS A 11 -12.43 1.90 -33.87
N TYR A 12 -11.64 1.93 -32.77
CA TYR A 12 -12.18 2.23 -31.44
C TYR A 12 -11.98 3.69 -31.02
N PHE A 13 -10.89 4.33 -31.46
CA PHE A 13 -10.61 5.71 -31.09
C PHE A 13 -10.90 6.70 -32.23
N HIS A 14 -11.24 6.22 -33.42
CA HIS A 14 -11.56 7.02 -34.61
C HIS A 14 -10.49 8.07 -34.94
N ARG A 15 -9.23 7.71 -34.78
CA ARG A 15 -8.08 8.56 -35.07
C ARG A 15 -6.98 7.71 -35.72
N PRO A 16 -6.10 8.30 -36.55
CA PRO A 16 -4.93 7.61 -37.04
C PRO A 16 -4.03 7.21 -35.85
N ALA A 17 -3.31 6.10 -35.97
CA ALA A 17 -2.37 5.66 -34.95
C ALA A 17 -1.37 6.77 -34.63
N PHE A 18 -1.37 7.19 -33.36
CA PHE A 18 -0.47 8.26 -32.90
C PHE A 18 1.01 7.83 -32.94
N GLU A 19 1.25 6.56 -32.71
CA GLU A 19 2.59 5.96 -32.76
C GLU A 19 2.57 4.73 -33.67
N PRO A 20 2.83 4.90 -34.97
CA PRO A 20 2.91 3.78 -35.89
C PRO A 20 3.94 2.74 -35.42
N TYR A 21 3.63 1.46 -35.53
CA TYR A 21 4.48 0.37 -35.03
C TYR A 21 5.90 0.37 -35.60
N ASP A 22 6.05 0.75 -36.87
CA ASP A 22 7.35 0.88 -37.55
C ASP A 22 8.21 2.03 -37.00
N GLN A 23 7.61 2.96 -36.27
CA GLN A 23 8.28 4.08 -35.64
C GLN A 23 8.41 3.93 -34.11
N THR A 24 8.04 2.77 -33.54
CA THR A 24 8.07 2.56 -32.07
C THR A 24 9.44 2.87 -31.48
N LYS A 25 10.55 2.48 -32.14
CA LYS A 25 11.92 2.78 -31.68
C LYS A 25 12.22 4.29 -31.59
N TYR A 26 11.65 5.06 -32.51
CA TYR A 26 11.76 6.51 -32.50
C TYR A 26 11.00 7.13 -31.32
N PHE A 27 9.76 6.69 -31.08
CA PHE A 27 8.97 7.19 -29.96
C PHE A 27 9.52 6.74 -28.60
N ASP A 28 10.04 5.52 -28.48
CA ASP A 28 10.69 5.04 -27.27
C ASP A 28 11.97 5.84 -26.95
N PHE A 29 12.74 6.19 -27.97
CA PHE A 29 13.88 7.09 -27.83
C PHE A 29 13.44 8.44 -27.25
N TRP A 30 12.42 9.09 -27.81
CA TRP A 30 11.94 10.37 -27.33
C TRP A 30 11.36 10.31 -25.92
N ARG A 31 10.63 9.25 -25.55
CA ARG A 31 10.17 9.04 -24.17
C ARG A 31 11.33 8.95 -23.20
N LEU A 32 12.37 8.20 -23.55
CA LEU A 32 13.56 8.06 -22.72
C LEU A 32 14.26 9.41 -22.51
N TYR A 33 14.48 10.15 -23.58
CA TYR A 33 15.13 11.46 -23.51
C TYR A 33 14.28 12.51 -22.82
N TYR A 34 12.97 12.53 -23.08
CA TYR A 34 12.05 13.40 -22.36
C TYR A 34 12.12 13.14 -20.86
N THR A 35 12.08 11.88 -20.45
CA THR A 35 12.17 11.51 -19.04
C THR A 35 13.52 11.90 -18.43
N ALA A 36 14.61 11.71 -19.14
CA ALA A 36 15.95 12.09 -18.68
C ALA A 36 16.09 13.62 -18.56
N PHE A 37 15.66 14.36 -19.57
CA PHE A 37 15.82 15.82 -19.62
C PHE A 37 14.90 16.55 -18.65
N SER A 38 13.67 16.05 -18.46
CA SER A 38 12.72 16.63 -17.52
C SER A 38 13.14 16.51 -16.05
N ARG A 39 14.18 15.72 -15.75
CA ARG A 39 14.75 15.60 -14.41
C ARG A 39 15.76 16.69 -14.08
N ALA A 40 16.30 17.37 -15.08
CA ALA A 40 17.18 18.51 -14.84
C ALA A 40 16.35 19.71 -14.39
N GLN A 41 16.76 20.35 -13.29
CA GLN A 41 16.02 21.49 -12.72
C GLN A 41 16.65 22.83 -13.10
N ASN A 42 17.97 22.89 -13.21
CA ASN A 42 18.68 24.13 -13.50
C ASN A 42 19.58 24.02 -14.75
N LEU A 43 20.28 22.89 -14.91
CA LEU A 43 21.23 22.71 -15.98
C LEU A 43 21.21 21.28 -16.48
N LEU A 44 21.15 21.11 -17.78
CA LEU A 44 21.33 19.82 -18.46
C LEU A 44 22.61 19.88 -19.28
N VAL A 45 23.56 19.00 -19.01
CA VAL A 45 24.77 18.85 -19.76
C VAL A 45 24.73 17.57 -20.58
N LEU A 46 24.85 17.69 -21.91
CA LEU A 46 24.90 16.55 -22.80
C LEU A 46 26.37 16.27 -23.15
N THR A 47 26.81 15.04 -23.05
CA THR A 47 28.18 14.62 -23.35
C THR A 47 28.20 13.50 -24.38
N CYS A 48 29.13 13.54 -25.30
CA CYS A 48 29.45 12.43 -26.17
C CYS A 48 30.99 12.32 -26.36
N ASP A 49 31.45 11.11 -26.67
CA ASP A 49 32.86 10.86 -27.02
C ASP A 49 32.97 10.92 -28.54
N GLU A 50 33.40 12.03 -29.07
CA GLU A 50 33.53 12.28 -30.52
C GLU A 50 34.46 11.29 -31.21
N ASN A 51 35.43 10.72 -30.48
CA ASN A 51 36.34 9.72 -31.03
C ASN A 51 35.71 8.35 -31.24
N LYS A 52 34.61 8.09 -30.55
CA LYS A 52 33.98 6.80 -30.56
C LYS A 52 32.55 6.81 -31.12
N ARG A 53 31.84 7.91 -30.98
CA ARG A 53 30.43 8.02 -31.38
C ARG A 53 30.12 9.46 -31.80
N THR A 54 29.41 9.60 -32.91
CA THR A 54 28.79 10.86 -33.28
C THR A 54 27.59 11.15 -32.37
N PRO A 55 27.25 12.44 -32.14
CA PRO A 55 26.00 12.80 -31.48
C PRO A 55 24.81 12.15 -32.16
N SER A 56 23.78 11.86 -31.37
CA SER A 56 22.56 11.25 -31.91
C SER A 56 21.97 12.09 -33.03
N GLN A 57 21.61 11.45 -34.14
CA GLN A 57 20.99 12.13 -35.30
C GLN A 57 19.73 12.95 -34.90
N TYR A 58 19.05 12.57 -33.83
CA TYR A 58 17.86 13.25 -33.35
C TYR A 58 18.14 14.57 -32.63
N PHE A 59 19.40 14.83 -32.25
CA PHE A 59 19.83 16.09 -31.64
C PHE A 59 20.72 16.90 -32.55
N ARG A 60 20.93 16.47 -33.79
CA ARG A 60 21.83 17.14 -34.70
C ARG A 60 21.41 18.59 -34.94
N ASP A 61 20.11 18.84 -35.08
CA ASP A 61 19.56 20.15 -35.38
C ASP A 61 19.73 21.15 -34.22
N ILE A 62 19.80 20.65 -32.99
CA ILE A 62 20.00 21.48 -31.78
C ILE A 62 21.47 21.49 -31.31
N TYR A 63 22.29 20.55 -31.79
CA TYR A 63 23.67 20.40 -31.35
C TYR A 63 24.49 21.65 -31.64
N ASP A 64 24.31 22.28 -32.81
CA ASP A 64 25.01 23.49 -33.22
C ASP A 64 24.46 24.74 -32.52
N GLU A 65 23.29 24.68 -31.94
CA GLU A 65 22.66 25.79 -31.20
C GLU A 65 22.98 25.75 -29.70
N ILE A 66 23.46 24.61 -29.18
CA ILE A 66 23.80 24.43 -27.77
C ILE A 66 25.22 24.96 -27.53
N GLN A 67 25.36 25.80 -26.51
CA GLN A 67 26.67 26.31 -26.08
C GLN A 67 27.56 25.14 -25.59
N SER A 68 28.79 25.08 -26.12
CA SER A 68 29.77 24.06 -25.72
C SER A 68 30.37 24.39 -24.35
N VAL A 69 30.30 23.41 -23.41
CA VAL A 69 30.93 23.51 -22.07
C VAL A 69 32.47 23.65 -22.17
N ASN A 70 33.06 23.20 -23.29
CA ASN A 70 34.50 23.25 -23.53
C ASN A 70 34.93 24.54 -24.27
N SER A 71 34.02 25.46 -24.57
CA SER A 71 34.38 26.74 -25.17
C SER A 71 34.95 27.70 -24.12
N ASP A 72 35.94 28.49 -24.49
CA ASP A 72 36.51 29.54 -23.62
C ASP A 72 35.47 30.61 -23.24
N GLU A 73 34.36 30.66 -23.94
CA GLU A 73 33.24 31.57 -23.70
C GLU A 73 32.20 31.03 -22.69
N PHE A 74 32.31 29.75 -22.26
CA PHE A 74 31.38 29.15 -21.34
C PHE A 74 31.76 29.45 -19.90
N ASP A 75 30.94 30.26 -19.21
CA ASP A 75 31.11 30.57 -17.79
C ASP A 75 29.86 30.17 -16.97
N LEU A 76 30.01 29.21 -16.07
CA LEU A 76 28.97 28.78 -15.16
C LEU A 76 28.50 29.90 -14.22
N SER A 77 29.31 30.91 -13.98
CA SER A 77 28.95 32.05 -13.13
C SER A 77 27.89 32.97 -13.72
N GLU A 78 27.71 32.95 -15.06
CA GLU A 78 26.67 33.69 -15.75
C GLU A 78 25.26 33.07 -15.57
N PHE A 79 25.19 31.83 -15.12
CA PHE A 79 23.93 31.13 -14.91
C PHE A 79 23.37 31.41 -13.52
N SER A 80 22.17 31.98 -13.44
CA SER A 80 21.43 32.15 -12.20
C SER A 80 20.73 30.89 -11.87
N PHE A 81 21.35 30.01 -11.09
CA PHE A 81 20.72 28.78 -10.61
C PHE A 81 19.69 29.10 -9.51
N GLN A 82 18.45 28.74 -9.77
CA GLN A 82 17.45 28.80 -8.73
C GLN A 82 17.73 27.72 -7.68
N SER A 83 17.62 28.10 -6.41
CA SER A 83 17.62 27.08 -5.35
C SER A 83 16.58 26.03 -5.67
N VAL A 84 17.02 24.80 -5.87
CA VAL A 84 16.12 23.65 -6.05
C VAL A 84 15.21 23.65 -4.84
N LYS A 85 13.93 24.00 -5.05
CA LYS A 85 12.92 23.74 -4.01
C LYS A 85 13.04 22.27 -3.72
N LYS A 86 13.44 21.92 -2.49
CA LYS A 86 13.25 20.55 -2.01
C LYS A 86 11.79 20.27 -2.28
N VAL A 87 11.49 19.48 -3.29
CA VAL A 87 10.16 18.93 -3.46
C VAL A 87 10.00 18.11 -2.19
N ASN A 88 9.26 18.65 -1.23
CA ASN A 88 8.88 17.93 -0.04
C ASN A 88 7.90 16.85 -0.52
N LEU A 89 8.45 15.79 -1.11
CA LEU A 89 7.74 14.54 -1.27
C LEU A 89 7.48 14.06 0.15
N LYS A 90 6.27 14.32 0.62
CA LYS A 90 5.86 13.86 1.94
C LYS A 90 5.83 12.34 1.90
N ASN A 91 6.59 11.73 2.76
CA ASN A 91 6.56 10.28 2.92
C ASN A 91 5.21 9.85 3.50
N SER A 92 4.77 8.69 3.06
CA SER A 92 3.53 8.09 3.53
C SER A 92 3.80 7.10 4.66
N PHE A 93 3.01 7.18 5.73
CA PHE A 93 3.16 6.32 6.91
C PHE A 93 1.83 5.66 7.25
N SER A 94 1.83 4.34 7.35
CA SER A 94 0.69 3.56 7.83
C SER A 94 0.93 3.02 9.23
N PHE A 95 -0.14 2.77 9.97
CA PHE A 95 -0.04 2.25 11.33
C PHE A 95 0.67 0.88 11.35
N THR A 96 0.22 -0.07 10.54
CA THR A 96 0.73 -1.45 10.54
C THR A 96 2.14 -1.57 9.98
N SER A 97 2.41 -0.97 8.81
CA SER A 97 3.68 -1.16 8.10
C SER A 97 4.81 -0.29 8.62
N HIS A 98 4.50 0.81 9.33
CA HIS A 98 5.51 1.76 9.79
C HIS A 98 5.52 1.89 11.31
N ILE A 99 4.40 2.30 11.93
CA ILE A 99 4.36 2.57 13.36
C ILE A 99 4.60 1.29 14.16
N THR A 100 3.85 0.23 13.85
CA THR A 100 3.99 -1.07 14.51
C THR A 100 5.42 -1.60 14.44
N VAL A 101 6.03 -1.57 13.27
CA VAL A 101 7.39 -2.09 13.08
C VAL A 101 8.41 -1.26 13.87
N TYR A 102 8.28 0.07 13.83
CA TYR A 102 9.17 0.97 14.56
C TYR A 102 9.03 0.81 16.08
N GLU A 103 7.80 0.78 16.60
CA GLU A 103 7.54 0.60 18.04
C GLU A 103 8.00 -0.76 18.54
N THR A 104 7.90 -1.81 17.71
CA THR A 104 8.46 -3.12 18.05
C THR A 104 9.98 -3.07 18.11
N CYS A 105 10.63 -2.53 17.10
CA CYS A 105 12.08 -2.39 17.05
C CYS A 105 12.48 -1.37 15.98
N ALA A 106 13.01 -0.22 16.39
CA ALA A 106 13.44 0.81 15.46
C ALA A 106 14.61 0.35 14.56
N LEU A 107 15.45 -0.58 15.03
CA LEU A 107 16.49 -1.18 14.19
C LEU A 107 15.89 -2.07 13.09
N GLN A 108 14.86 -2.87 13.40
CA GLN A 108 14.15 -3.67 12.41
C GLN A 108 13.49 -2.77 11.36
N TYR A 109 12.87 -1.67 11.80
CA TYR A 109 12.34 -0.65 10.92
C TYR A 109 13.40 -0.11 9.96
N LYS A 110 14.58 0.26 10.48
CA LYS A 110 15.70 0.73 9.66
C LYS A 110 16.07 -0.28 8.58
N PHE A 111 16.16 -1.55 8.91
CA PHE A 111 16.49 -2.58 7.92
C PHE A 111 15.40 -2.70 6.85
N TYR A 112 14.13 -2.81 7.24
CA TYR A 112 13.04 -3.03 6.26
C TYR A 112 12.70 -1.80 5.44
N LYS A 113 12.72 -0.60 6.02
CA LYS A 113 12.19 0.61 5.37
C LYS A 113 13.25 1.57 4.87
N GLU A 114 14.39 1.68 5.56
CA GLU A 114 15.47 2.58 5.14
C GLU A 114 16.50 1.88 4.25
N LEU A 115 16.78 0.61 4.52
CA LEU A 115 17.73 -0.20 3.77
C LEU A 115 17.06 -1.18 2.81
N GLU A 116 15.71 -1.19 2.77
CA GLU A 116 14.88 -1.94 1.84
C GLU A 116 15.12 -3.45 1.82
N PHE A 117 15.52 -4.02 2.97
CA PHE A 117 15.59 -5.47 3.08
C PHE A 117 14.19 -6.08 3.02
N MET A 118 14.02 -7.05 2.17
CA MET A 118 12.74 -7.76 2.05
C MET A 118 12.54 -8.72 3.22
N PRO A 119 11.43 -8.62 3.98
CA PRO A 119 11.13 -9.59 5.03
C PRO A 119 10.91 -10.98 4.44
N VAL A 120 11.30 -12.00 5.18
CA VAL A 120 10.97 -13.38 4.84
C VAL A 120 9.45 -13.57 4.93
N ARG A 121 8.83 -13.90 3.82
CA ARG A 121 7.39 -14.11 3.76
C ARG A 121 7.01 -15.40 4.46
N GLN A 122 5.98 -15.32 5.30
CA GLN A 122 5.49 -16.47 6.07
C GLN A 122 4.13 -16.92 5.52
N ASN A 123 3.91 -18.23 5.55
CA ASN A 123 2.61 -18.83 5.15
C ASN A 123 1.41 -18.22 5.89
N ALA A 124 1.61 -17.78 7.14
CA ALA A 124 0.57 -17.10 7.91
C ALA A 124 0.12 -15.78 7.28
N MET A 125 1.04 -15.05 6.63
CA MET A 125 0.69 -13.80 5.92
C MET A 125 -0.13 -14.12 4.68
N MET A 126 0.29 -15.09 3.87
CA MET A 126 -0.46 -15.53 2.69
C MET A 126 -1.87 -16.02 3.07
N PHE A 127 -1.98 -16.78 4.16
CA PHE A 127 -3.27 -17.24 4.69
C PHE A 127 -4.19 -16.04 4.99
N GLY A 128 -3.70 -15.05 5.73
CA GLY A 128 -4.44 -13.85 6.06
C GLY A 128 -4.88 -13.08 4.82
N THR A 129 -3.94 -12.81 3.89
CA THR A 129 -4.22 -12.10 2.64
C THR A 129 -5.30 -12.81 1.82
N LEU A 130 -5.22 -14.13 1.67
CA LEU A 130 -6.20 -14.92 0.92
C LEU A 130 -7.62 -14.83 1.52
N VAL A 131 -7.74 -14.88 2.86
CA VAL A 131 -9.02 -14.70 3.53
C VAL A 131 -9.57 -13.30 3.29
N HIS A 132 -8.74 -12.25 3.43
CA HIS A 132 -9.15 -10.85 3.23
C HIS A 132 -9.58 -10.59 1.79
N GLU A 133 -8.79 -10.96 0.78
CA GLU A 133 -9.12 -10.75 -0.63
C GLU A 133 -10.42 -11.43 -1.03
N THR A 134 -10.67 -12.65 -0.50
CA THR A 134 -11.91 -13.36 -0.82
C THR A 134 -13.12 -12.73 -0.12
N ILE A 135 -12.98 -12.25 1.12
CA ILE A 135 -14.03 -11.47 1.81
C ILE A 135 -14.29 -10.15 1.07
N GLU A 136 -13.25 -9.50 0.53
CA GLU A 136 -13.40 -8.32 -0.31
C GLU A 136 -14.27 -8.58 -1.55
N ASP A 137 -14.05 -9.70 -2.25
CA ASP A 137 -14.87 -10.08 -3.42
C ASP A 137 -16.35 -10.26 -3.05
N ILE A 138 -16.63 -10.86 -1.89
CA ILE A 138 -17.99 -10.98 -1.33
C ILE A 138 -18.59 -9.58 -1.11
N HIS A 139 -17.85 -8.67 -0.47
CA HIS A 139 -18.33 -7.31 -0.22
C HIS A 139 -18.55 -6.53 -1.51
N ARG A 140 -17.66 -6.69 -2.49
CA ARG A 140 -17.83 -6.06 -3.81
C ARG A 140 -19.09 -6.55 -4.51
N ALA A 141 -19.41 -7.84 -4.42
CA ALA A 141 -20.65 -8.39 -4.94
C ALA A 141 -21.87 -7.78 -4.20
N ALA A 142 -21.83 -7.69 -2.88
CA ALA A 142 -22.89 -7.08 -2.08
C ALA A 142 -23.10 -5.58 -2.44
N ILE A 143 -22.03 -4.79 -2.56
CA ILE A 143 -22.09 -3.36 -2.94
C ILE A 143 -22.69 -3.17 -4.34
N ARG A 144 -22.41 -4.09 -5.28
CA ARG A 144 -23.02 -4.07 -6.62
C ARG A 144 -24.47 -4.54 -6.66
N GLY A 145 -25.04 -4.94 -5.53
CA GLY A 145 -26.40 -5.49 -5.44
C GLY A 145 -26.53 -6.94 -5.95
N GLU A 146 -25.41 -7.63 -6.13
CA GLU A 146 -25.31 -9.01 -6.64
C GLU A 146 -25.33 -10.04 -5.50
N VAL A 147 -26.20 -9.83 -4.51
CA VAL A 147 -26.26 -10.69 -3.30
C VAL A 147 -26.61 -12.15 -3.65
N ASP A 148 -27.40 -12.36 -4.69
CA ASP A 148 -27.73 -13.67 -5.25
C ASP A 148 -26.52 -14.46 -5.75
N LYS A 149 -25.42 -13.77 -6.07
CA LYS A 149 -24.15 -14.39 -6.47
C LYS A 149 -23.28 -14.81 -5.28
N ILE A 150 -23.60 -14.42 -4.06
CA ILE A 150 -22.86 -14.82 -2.86
C ILE A 150 -23.28 -16.24 -2.46
N THR A 151 -22.77 -17.22 -3.17
CA THR A 151 -23.01 -18.65 -2.97
C THR A 151 -21.69 -19.36 -2.68
N ASN A 152 -21.73 -20.50 -2.03
CA ASN A 152 -20.53 -21.28 -1.71
C ASN A 152 -19.72 -21.62 -2.98
N ASP A 153 -20.38 -21.92 -4.09
CA ASP A 153 -19.71 -22.23 -5.36
C ASP A 153 -18.94 -21.02 -5.93
N ASN A 154 -19.54 -19.84 -5.89
CA ASN A 154 -18.88 -18.61 -6.32
C ASN A 154 -17.77 -18.18 -5.35
N ILE A 155 -18.00 -18.32 -4.05
CA ILE A 155 -16.98 -18.07 -3.03
C ILE A 155 -15.76 -18.97 -3.26
N ALA A 156 -15.96 -20.26 -3.50
CA ALA A 156 -14.89 -21.20 -3.82
C ALA A 156 -14.15 -20.79 -5.11
N THR A 157 -14.87 -20.31 -6.12
CA THR A 157 -14.30 -19.84 -7.38
C THR A 157 -13.44 -18.59 -7.17
N TRP A 158 -13.91 -17.60 -6.43
CA TRP A 158 -13.15 -16.38 -6.09
C TRP A 158 -11.92 -16.73 -5.25
N PHE A 159 -12.08 -17.61 -4.26
CA PHE A 159 -11.00 -18.09 -3.42
C PHE A 159 -9.88 -18.75 -4.22
N GLU A 160 -10.20 -19.65 -5.16
CA GLU A 160 -9.21 -20.31 -6.02
C GLU A 160 -8.53 -19.31 -6.96
N SER A 161 -9.26 -18.32 -7.46
CA SER A 161 -8.69 -17.25 -8.28
C SER A 161 -7.66 -16.45 -7.50
N ASN A 162 -8.00 -16.01 -6.28
CA ASN A 162 -7.12 -15.26 -5.40
C ASN A 162 -5.91 -16.10 -4.98
N TYR A 163 -6.12 -17.39 -4.61
CA TYR A 163 -5.04 -18.28 -4.27
C TYR A 163 -4.02 -18.43 -5.42
N ASN A 164 -4.50 -18.65 -6.65
CA ASN A 164 -3.63 -18.77 -7.81
C ASN A 164 -2.89 -17.47 -8.14
N SER A 165 -3.51 -16.32 -7.93
CA SER A 165 -2.89 -15.00 -8.06
C SER A 165 -1.75 -14.83 -7.05
N LEU A 166 -2.02 -15.11 -5.78
CA LEU A 166 -1.04 -15.01 -4.69
C LEU A 166 0.14 -15.99 -4.88
N VAL A 167 -0.12 -17.22 -5.31
CA VAL A 167 0.95 -18.18 -5.63
C VAL A 167 1.89 -17.64 -6.70
N LYS A 168 1.34 -17.01 -7.75
CA LYS A 168 2.15 -16.45 -8.85
C LYS A 168 2.95 -15.21 -8.42
N SER A 169 2.35 -14.34 -7.60
CA SER A 169 2.99 -13.08 -7.19
C SER A 169 3.99 -13.28 -6.05
N GLU A 170 3.70 -14.16 -5.11
CA GLU A 170 4.46 -14.30 -3.88
C GLU A 170 5.40 -15.52 -3.86
N HIS A 171 5.27 -16.42 -4.81
CA HIS A 171 6.04 -17.69 -4.88
C HIS A 171 5.97 -18.51 -3.58
N THR A 172 4.82 -18.43 -2.88
CA THR A 172 4.55 -19.09 -1.61
C THR A 172 3.30 -19.95 -1.77
N TYR A 173 3.24 -21.08 -1.05
CA TYR A 173 2.15 -22.06 -1.16
C TYR A 173 1.57 -22.36 0.22
N LEU A 174 0.25 -22.50 0.30
CA LEU A 174 -0.42 -23.06 1.46
C LEU A 174 -0.60 -24.56 1.29
N ALA A 175 -0.35 -25.32 2.34
CA ALA A 175 -0.72 -26.73 2.37
C ALA A 175 -2.24 -26.89 2.27
N GLU A 176 -2.73 -27.99 1.70
CA GLU A 176 -4.15 -28.24 1.51
C GLU A 176 -5.00 -28.06 2.77
N PRO A 177 -4.60 -28.56 3.97
CA PRO A 177 -5.35 -28.30 5.19
C PRO A 177 -5.48 -26.80 5.55
N GLN A 178 -4.44 -26.01 5.24
CA GLN A 178 -4.46 -24.55 5.46
C GLN A 178 -5.39 -23.85 4.47
N ARG A 179 -5.38 -24.26 3.19
CA ARG A 179 -6.32 -23.77 2.17
C ARG A 179 -7.76 -24.03 2.57
N ASN A 180 -8.06 -25.28 2.94
CA ASN A 180 -9.40 -25.68 3.37
C ASN A 180 -9.85 -24.89 4.62
N ALA A 181 -8.95 -24.67 5.57
CA ALA A 181 -9.23 -23.86 6.75
C ALA A 181 -9.50 -22.38 6.39
N ALA A 182 -8.78 -21.81 5.42
CA ALA A 182 -9.02 -20.45 4.95
C ALA A 182 -10.37 -20.32 4.24
N LEU A 183 -10.71 -21.25 3.34
CA LEU A 183 -12.01 -21.27 2.67
C LEU A 183 -13.15 -21.38 3.68
N SER A 184 -13.06 -22.31 4.65
CA SER A 184 -14.08 -22.47 5.70
C SER A 184 -14.26 -21.21 6.57
N GLN A 185 -13.22 -20.38 6.75
CA GLN A 185 -13.36 -19.09 7.44
C GLN A 185 -14.19 -18.09 6.62
N VAL A 186 -13.97 -18.05 5.32
CA VAL A 186 -14.71 -17.18 4.40
C VAL A 186 -16.17 -17.59 4.27
N GLU A 187 -16.44 -18.87 4.08
CA GLU A 187 -17.80 -19.42 4.00
C GLU A 187 -18.58 -19.14 5.28
N ARG A 188 -17.99 -19.38 6.43
CA ARG A 188 -18.60 -19.07 7.75
C ARG A 188 -18.85 -17.57 7.92
N TYR A 189 -17.98 -16.71 7.40
CA TYR A 189 -18.21 -15.28 7.39
C TYR A 189 -19.44 -14.93 6.56
N ALA A 190 -19.53 -15.46 5.34
CA ALA A 190 -20.67 -15.24 4.45
C ALA A 190 -22.00 -15.69 5.09
N GLU A 191 -22.03 -16.88 5.70
CA GLU A 191 -23.20 -17.37 6.43
C GLU A 191 -23.63 -16.43 7.56
N ARG A 192 -22.68 -15.91 8.36
CA ARG A 192 -22.96 -14.98 9.47
C ARG A 192 -23.44 -13.60 8.99
N MET A 193 -23.09 -13.22 7.77
CA MET A 193 -23.48 -11.97 7.14
C MET A 193 -24.77 -12.06 6.35
N ASP A 194 -25.33 -13.26 6.17
CA ASP A 194 -26.57 -13.43 5.43
C ASP A 194 -27.70 -12.54 5.98
N GLY A 195 -28.44 -11.92 5.07
CA GLY A 195 -29.48 -10.94 5.39
C GLY A 195 -28.98 -9.58 5.92
N LYS A 196 -27.65 -9.33 6.02
CA LYS A 196 -27.07 -8.08 6.57
C LYS A 196 -26.30 -7.28 5.54
N TRP A 197 -26.28 -7.70 4.29
CA TRP A 197 -25.46 -7.10 3.22
C TRP A 197 -25.79 -5.61 2.97
N ALA A 198 -27.02 -5.19 3.21
CA ALA A 198 -27.41 -3.79 3.05
C ALA A 198 -26.65 -2.80 3.94
N SER A 199 -26.02 -3.26 5.02
CA SER A 199 -25.19 -2.42 5.88
C SER A 199 -23.79 -2.14 5.30
N VAL A 200 -23.34 -2.91 4.32
CA VAL A 200 -22.03 -2.75 3.70
C VAL A 200 -22.05 -1.52 2.80
N GLN A 201 -21.28 -0.49 3.15
CA GLN A 201 -21.16 0.73 2.35
C GLN A 201 -19.92 0.73 1.46
N GLN A 202 -18.76 0.38 2.04
CA GLN A 202 -17.48 0.37 1.34
C GLN A 202 -16.61 -0.77 1.87
N ALA A 203 -15.79 -1.36 0.99
CA ALA A 203 -14.84 -2.40 1.33
C ALA A 203 -13.45 -2.03 0.79
N GLU A 204 -12.39 -2.44 1.48
CA GLU A 204 -10.98 -2.20 1.14
C GLU A 204 -10.70 -0.73 0.78
N VAL A 205 -11.10 0.15 1.69
CA VAL A 205 -11.07 1.61 1.45
C VAL A 205 -9.68 2.15 1.71
N ASP A 206 -9.02 2.60 0.66
CA ASP A 206 -7.78 3.37 0.80
C ASP A 206 -8.10 4.79 1.28
N VAL A 207 -7.57 5.12 2.44
CA VAL A 207 -7.74 6.44 3.03
C VAL A 207 -6.39 7.07 3.32
N SER A 208 -6.24 8.34 2.98
CA SER A 208 -5.03 9.08 3.27
C SER A 208 -5.36 10.49 3.74
N LEU A 209 -4.53 11.02 4.61
CA LEU A 209 -4.61 12.38 5.14
C LEU A 209 -3.25 13.06 5.07
N VAL A 210 -3.20 14.20 4.38
CA VAL A 210 -1.98 14.99 4.27
C VAL A 210 -1.82 15.84 5.54
N LYS A 211 -0.75 15.59 6.28
CA LYS A 211 -0.27 16.41 7.41
C LYS A 211 0.76 17.44 6.92
N GLU A 212 1.29 18.25 7.82
CA GLU A 212 2.29 19.28 7.49
C GLU A 212 3.56 18.66 6.89
N ASP A 213 4.11 17.60 7.50
CA ASP A 213 5.40 17.00 7.12
C ASP A 213 5.30 15.64 6.43
N TYR A 214 4.15 14.98 6.47
CA TYR A 214 3.96 13.62 6.00
C TYR A 214 2.50 13.31 5.63
N ILE A 215 2.25 12.12 5.13
CA ILE A 215 0.92 11.60 4.80
C ILE A 215 0.63 10.43 5.72
N ILE A 216 -0.54 10.40 6.35
CA ILE A 216 -1.05 9.19 7.02
C ILE A 216 -1.80 8.38 5.99
N ASP A 217 -1.45 7.11 5.85
CA ASP A 217 -2.16 6.15 5.01
C ASP A 217 -2.82 5.05 5.84
N GLY A 218 -3.95 4.59 5.36
CA GLY A 218 -4.63 3.44 5.91
C GLY A 218 -5.47 2.73 4.88
N LYS A 219 -5.63 1.44 5.04
CA LYS A 219 -6.57 0.62 4.28
C LYS A 219 -7.54 -0.01 5.25
N ILE A 220 -8.82 0.28 5.08
CA ILE A 220 -9.90 -0.15 5.99
C ILE A 220 -10.64 -1.27 5.31
N ASP A 221 -10.70 -2.43 5.94
CA ASP A 221 -11.28 -3.64 5.34
C ASP A 221 -12.77 -3.46 5.04
N LEU A 222 -13.53 -2.84 5.96
CA LEU A 222 -14.97 -2.67 5.79
C LEU A 222 -15.51 -1.44 6.51
N VAL A 223 -16.34 -0.65 5.83
CA VAL A 223 -17.15 0.44 6.39
C VAL A 223 -18.61 0.09 6.26
N LYS A 224 -19.32 0.10 7.39
CA LYS A 224 -20.76 -0.15 7.49
C LYS A 224 -21.52 1.11 7.81
N GLY A 225 -22.67 1.31 7.15
CA GLY A 225 -23.61 2.36 7.50
C GLY A 225 -24.58 1.93 8.60
N VAL A 226 -24.71 2.73 9.65
CA VAL A 226 -25.65 2.49 10.74
C VAL A 226 -26.23 3.83 11.20
N ASP A 227 -27.53 4.03 11.01
CA ASP A 227 -28.29 5.17 11.55
C ASP A 227 -27.62 6.56 11.34
N GLY A 228 -27.14 6.83 10.13
CA GLY A 228 -26.49 8.09 9.79
C GLY A 228 -25.05 8.24 10.30
N THR A 229 -24.50 7.20 10.92
CA THR A 229 -23.08 7.06 11.29
C THR A 229 -22.45 5.90 10.54
N VAL A 230 -21.14 5.71 10.71
CA VAL A 230 -20.44 4.54 10.18
C VAL A 230 -19.80 3.73 11.30
N GLU A 231 -19.70 2.45 11.09
CA GLU A 231 -18.90 1.52 11.88
C GLU A 231 -17.77 0.99 11.00
N ILE A 232 -16.57 0.88 11.53
CA ILE A 232 -15.43 0.31 10.82
C ILE A 232 -15.12 -1.08 11.35
N VAL A 233 -14.75 -1.97 10.45
CA VAL A 233 -14.40 -3.36 10.78
C VAL A 233 -13.04 -3.67 10.19
N ASP A 234 -12.18 -4.30 10.99
CA ASP A 234 -10.89 -4.83 10.60
C ASP A 234 -10.88 -6.33 10.85
N PHE A 235 -10.59 -7.11 9.81
CA PHE A 235 -10.61 -8.56 9.87
C PHE A 235 -9.30 -9.13 10.41
N LYS A 236 -9.40 -10.18 11.21
CA LYS A 236 -8.26 -10.96 11.70
C LYS A 236 -8.49 -12.43 11.40
N SER A 237 -7.64 -13.03 10.57
CA SER A 237 -7.74 -14.42 10.12
C SER A 237 -7.28 -15.44 11.16
N GLU A 238 -7.46 -15.15 12.43
CA GLU A 238 -7.14 -15.99 13.58
C GLU A 238 -8.35 -16.19 14.48
N ARG A 239 -8.24 -17.08 15.47
CA ARG A 239 -9.25 -17.22 16.52
C ARG A 239 -9.25 -16.02 17.43
N LYS A 240 -10.42 -15.68 17.94
CA LYS A 240 -10.57 -14.59 18.90
C LYS A 240 -9.68 -14.84 20.14
N PRO A 241 -8.78 -13.92 20.46
CA PRO A 241 -7.85 -14.13 21.56
C PRO A 241 -8.51 -13.96 22.93
N ASP A 242 -7.86 -14.53 23.94
CA ASP A 242 -8.20 -14.25 25.34
C ASP A 242 -7.88 -12.77 25.64
N MET A 243 -8.91 -12.04 26.07
CA MET A 243 -8.87 -10.60 26.29
C MET A 243 -7.86 -10.18 27.37
N VAL A 244 -7.60 -11.05 28.35
CA VAL A 244 -6.69 -10.76 29.47
C VAL A 244 -5.25 -11.10 29.08
N LYS A 245 -5.04 -12.28 28.52
CA LYS A 245 -3.68 -12.76 28.16
C LYS A 245 -3.07 -12.00 27.00
N MET A 246 -3.90 -11.47 26.09
CA MET A 246 -3.43 -10.80 24.87
C MET A 246 -3.70 -9.29 24.88
N ARG A 247 -3.73 -8.69 26.06
CA ARG A 247 -4.08 -7.27 26.25
C ARG A 247 -3.23 -6.32 25.41
N GLU A 248 -1.93 -6.51 25.37
CA GLU A 248 -1.01 -5.65 24.60
C GLU A 248 -1.29 -5.70 23.10
N ARG A 249 -1.53 -6.92 22.57
CA ARG A 249 -1.87 -7.10 21.16
C ARG A 249 -3.22 -6.47 20.81
N LEU A 250 -4.20 -6.61 21.67
CA LEU A 250 -5.52 -6.01 21.50
C LEU A 250 -5.46 -4.49 21.59
N GLU A 251 -4.63 -3.95 22.46
CA GLU A 251 -4.39 -2.50 22.53
C GLU A 251 -3.77 -1.98 21.24
N HIS A 252 -2.84 -2.73 20.65
CA HIS A 252 -2.23 -2.39 19.37
C HIS A 252 -3.27 -2.36 18.25
N TYR A 253 -4.13 -3.36 18.14
CA TYR A 253 -5.22 -3.38 17.16
C TYR A 253 -6.26 -2.28 17.42
N ARG A 254 -6.52 -1.95 18.68
CA ARG A 254 -7.39 -0.81 19.03
C ARG A 254 -6.83 0.50 18.50
N ARG A 255 -5.54 0.73 18.66
CA ARG A 255 -4.87 1.93 18.15
C ARG A 255 -4.92 2.00 16.61
N GLN A 256 -4.77 0.88 15.92
CA GLN A 256 -4.97 0.79 14.47
C GLN A 256 -6.36 1.28 14.07
N LEU A 257 -7.40 0.75 14.71
CA LEU A 257 -8.78 1.14 14.47
C LEU A 257 -9.03 2.63 14.76
N GLN A 258 -8.41 3.18 15.80
CA GLN A 258 -8.51 4.60 16.15
C GLN A 258 -7.91 5.50 15.08
N ILE A 259 -6.79 5.12 14.46
CA ILE A 259 -6.24 5.84 13.30
C ILE A 259 -7.19 5.74 12.10
N TYR A 260 -7.78 4.60 11.85
CA TYR A 260 -8.76 4.43 10.77
C TYR A 260 -10.02 5.29 11.00
N ALA A 261 -10.52 5.32 12.22
CA ALA A 261 -11.65 6.19 12.58
C ALA A 261 -11.33 7.68 12.35
N TYR A 262 -10.15 8.11 12.77
CA TYR A 262 -9.66 9.46 12.52
C TYR A 262 -9.58 9.79 11.03
N LEU A 263 -9.03 8.90 10.21
CA LEU A 263 -8.91 9.09 8.78
C LEU A 263 -10.27 9.21 8.09
N ILE A 264 -11.22 8.34 8.41
CA ILE A 264 -12.59 8.40 7.87
C ILE A 264 -13.25 9.74 8.22
N GLU A 265 -13.21 10.14 9.49
CA GLU A 265 -13.84 11.39 9.90
C GLU A 265 -13.23 12.63 9.24
N GLN A 266 -11.91 12.68 9.14
CA GLN A 266 -11.21 13.80 8.51
C GLN A 266 -11.45 13.89 7.02
N ARG A 267 -11.55 12.73 6.35
CA ARG A 267 -11.68 12.69 4.89
C ARG A 267 -13.12 12.82 4.41
N THR A 268 -14.06 12.20 5.10
CA THR A 268 -15.45 12.08 4.61
C THR A 268 -16.42 12.95 5.39
N GLY A 269 -16.06 13.42 6.60
CA GLY A 269 -16.95 14.10 7.52
C GLY A 269 -17.97 13.17 8.20
N GLN A 270 -17.96 11.85 7.86
CA GLN A 270 -18.86 10.88 8.47
C GLN A 270 -18.40 10.57 9.90
N LYS A 271 -19.35 10.52 10.83
CA LYS A 271 -19.05 10.19 12.22
C LYS A 271 -18.92 8.67 12.39
N VAL A 272 -17.83 8.25 13.00
CA VAL A 272 -17.62 6.86 13.40
C VAL A 272 -18.27 6.63 14.76
N SER A 273 -19.15 5.63 14.88
CA SER A 273 -19.82 5.29 16.14
C SER A 273 -19.12 4.17 16.89
N LYS A 274 -18.64 3.15 16.18
CA LYS A 274 -17.96 1.99 16.75
C LYS A 274 -16.87 1.48 15.84
N MET A 275 -15.93 0.77 16.44
CA MET A 275 -14.82 0.11 15.79
C MET A 275 -14.80 -1.36 16.17
N HIS A 276 -14.61 -2.26 15.20
CA HIS A 276 -14.70 -3.67 15.39
C HIS A 276 -13.46 -4.41 14.91
N LEU A 277 -12.99 -5.37 15.69
CA LEU A 277 -12.15 -6.46 15.22
C LEU A 277 -13.03 -7.67 14.96
N TYR A 278 -12.98 -8.22 13.77
CA TYR A 278 -13.73 -9.41 13.40
C TYR A 278 -12.77 -10.58 13.18
N TYR A 279 -12.86 -11.59 14.02
CA TYR A 279 -12.01 -12.78 14.00
C TYR A 279 -12.66 -13.89 13.16
N THR A 280 -12.22 -14.03 11.91
CA THR A 280 -12.79 -15.00 10.95
C THR A 280 -12.51 -16.44 11.37
N GLY A 281 -11.41 -16.68 12.10
CA GLY A 281 -11.04 -17.97 12.66
C GLY A 281 -11.86 -18.41 13.87
N GLU A 282 -12.77 -17.55 14.39
CA GLU A 282 -13.65 -17.93 15.49
C GLU A 282 -14.79 -18.82 14.98
N GLU A 283 -14.79 -20.07 15.42
CA GLU A 283 -15.76 -21.08 15.00
C GLU A 283 -17.08 -20.97 15.78
N ASN A 284 -16.96 -20.72 17.07
CA ASN A 284 -18.09 -20.75 18.01
C ASN A 284 -18.22 -19.40 18.71
N GLY A 285 -19.45 -18.96 18.90
CA GLY A 285 -19.73 -17.74 19.64
C GLY A 285 -19.58 -16.43 18.80
N ASN A 286 -19.38 -15.31 19.51
CA ASN A 286 -19.28 -13.99 18.90
C ASN A 286 -17.88 -13.74 18.37
N PRO A 287 -17.66 -13.61 17.05
CA PRO A 287 -16.35 -13.37 16.46
C PRO A 287 -15.86 -11.94 16.66
N MET A 288 -16.68 -11.03 17.18
CA MET A 288 -16.36 -9.60 17.25
C MET A 288 -15.83 -9.18 18.61
N ILE A 289 -14.89 -8.25 18.59
CA ILE A 289 -14.54 -7.36 19.70
C ILE A 289 -14.91 -5.94 19.26
N THR A 290 -15.72 -5.26 20.05
CA THR A 290 -16.23 -3.92 19.73
C THR A 290 -15.62 -2.90 20.67
N TYR A 291 -15.11 -1.82 20.11
CA TYR A 291 -14.63 -0.65 20.83
C TYR A 291 -15.53 0.55 20.54
N PRO A 292 -15.97 1.27 21.57
CA PRO A 292 -16.73 2.50 21.38
C PRO A 292 -15.82 3.59 20.83
N TYR A 293 -16.39 4.51 20.06
CA TYR A 293 -15.69 5.72 19.68
C TYR A 293 -15.46 6.60 20.93
N THR A 294 -14.21 6.99 21.14
CA THR A 294 -13.84 7.92 22.22
C THR A 294 -12.86 8.95 21.68
N ARG A 295 -13.32 10.17 21.50
CA ARG A 295 -12.56 11.26 20.86
C ARG A 295 -11.18 11.47 21.50
N THR A 296 -11.13 11.58 22.83
CA THR A 296 -9.87 11.81 23.56
C THR A 296 -8.86 10.67 23.39
N ALA A 297 -9.35 9.41 23.30
CA ALA A 297 -8.47 8.27 23.06
C ALA A 297 -7.93 8.28 21.62
N ILE A 298 -8.75 8.68 20.64
CA ILE A 298 -8.33 8.80 19.24
C ILE A 298 -7.29 9.92 19.09
N GLU A 299 -7.56 11.10 19.67
CA GLU A 299 -6.62 12.22 19.67
C GLU A 299 -5.26 11.84 20.31
N GLY A 300 -5.29 11.11 21.41
CA GLY A 300 -4.08 10.57 22.05
C GLY A 300 -3.31 9.60 21.16
N THR A 301 -4.02 8.73 20.44
CA THR A 301 -3.38 7.79 19.49
C THR A 301 -2.79 8.50 18.28
N VAL A 302 -3.48 9.52 17.76
CA VAL A 302 -2.96 10.35 16.66
C VAL A 302 -1.69 11.09 17.11
N ALA A 303 -1.68 11.68 18.30
CA ALA A 303 -0.50 12.36 18.84
C ALA A 303 0.70 11.39 19.01
N ALA A 304 0.45 10.17 19.47
CA ALA A 304 1.49 9.13 19.55
C ALA A 304 2.00 8.68 18.17
N PHE A 305 1.11 8.62 17.17
CA PHE A 305 1.48 8.36 15.78
C PHE A 305 2.39 9.48 15.25
N ASP A 306 2.00 10.75 15.44
CA ASP A 306 2.76 11.93 15.03
C ASP A 306 4.17 11.91 15.66
N ASP A 307 4.29 11.64 16.96
CA ASP A 307 5.59 11.53 17.66
C ASP A 307 6.47 10.43 17.09
N THR A 308 5.90 9.26 16.79
CA THR A 308 6.63 8.14 16.19
C THR A 308 7.12 8.48 14.79
N VAL A 309 6.28 9.10 13.96
CA VAL A 309 6.69 9.56 12.61
C VAL A 309 7.83 10.56 12.70
N HIS A 310 7.76 11.53 13.61
CA HIS A 310 8.83 12.50 13.80
C HIS A 310 10.15 11.85 14.26
N LYS A 311 10.11 10.79 15.09
CA LYS A 311 11.32 9.98 15.41
C LYS A 311 11.90 9.29 14.18
N ILE A 312 11.04 8.71 13.36
CA ILE A 312 11.47 8.08 12.09
C ILE A 312 12.11 9.10 11.15
N LEU A 313 11.48 10.26 10.96
CA LEU A 313 11.99 11.32 10.09
C LEU A 313 13.35 11.87 10.56
N ARG A 314 13.58 11.90 11.88
CA ARG A 314 14.88 12.27 12.49
C ARG A 314 15.91 11.14 12.49
N LYS A 315 15.55 9.96 11.94
CA LYS A 315 16.42 8.77 11.90
C LYS A 315 16.82 8.26 13.29
N ASP A 316 15.94 8.40 14.27
CA ASP A 316 16.17 7.87 15.62
C ASP A 316 15.82 6.38 15.66
N PHE A 317 16.83 5.53 15.39
CA PHE A 317 16.70 4.08 15.40
C PHE A 317 17.37 3.42 16.61
N LYS A 318 17.34 4.09 17.77
CA LYS A 318 17.99 3.59 18.99
C LYS A 318 17.18 2.53 19.74
N HIS A 319 15.85 2.64 19.67
CA HIS A 319 14.95 1.70 20.33
C HIS A 319 15.17 0.27 19.82
N ARG A 320 15.21 -0.69 20.74
CA ARG A 320 15.36 -2.13 20.47
C ARG A 320 14.21 -2.90 21.08
N CYS A 321 13.87 -4.01 20.43
CA CYS A 321 12.92 -4.97 20.97
C CYS A 321 13.47 -5.62 22.23
N ASP A 322 12.65 -5.67 23.30
CA ASP A 322 13.00 -6.33 24.57
C ASP A 322 12.38 -7.71 24.70
N ASP A 323 11.44 -8.08 23.83
CA ASP A 323 10.80 -9.39 23.82
C ASP A 323 11.71 -10.45 23.15
N ALA A 324 12.18 -11.41 23.96
CA ALA A 324 13.06 -12.49 23.53
C ALA A 324 12.43 -13.37 22.43
N LYS A 325 11.09 -13.56 22.44
CA LYS A 325 10.37 -14.35 21.44
C LYS A 325 10.37 -13.66 20.08
N THR A 326 10.10 -12.38 20.07
CA THR A 326 10.14 -11.53 18.85
C THR A 326 11.57 -11.50 18.30
N CYS A 327 12.57 -11.31 19.15
CA CYS A 327 13.97 -11.30 18.72
C CYS A 327 14.44 -12.64 18.15
N LYS A 328 14.01 -13.77 18.74
CA LYS A 328 14.33 -15.12 18.24
C LYS A 328 13.82 -15.38 16.83
N ASN A 329 12.67 -14.80 16.49
CA ASN A 329 12.02 -14.95 15.19
C ASN A 329 12.34 -13.81 14.20
N CYS A 330 13.20 -12.87 14.59
CA CYS A 330 13.58 -11.75 13.75
C CYS A 330 14.55 -12.17 12.64
N ASP A 331 14.31 -11.71 11.40
CA ASP A 331 15.20 -11.98 10.26
C ASP A 331 16.62 -11.46 10.50
N PHE A 332 16.75 -10.41 11.32
CA PHE A 332 18.04 -9.76 11.64
C PHE A 332 18.69 -10.23 12.94
N ARG A 333 18.21 -11.32 13.55
CA ARG A 333 18.73 -11.84 14.83
C ARG A 333 20.24 -12.04 14.88
N TYR A 334 20.86 -12.38 13.74
CA TYR A 334 22.30 -12.59 13.63
C TYR A 334 23.10 -11.29 13.43
N TYR A 335 22.46 -10.20 13.08
CA TYR A 335 23.07 -8.88 12.90
C TYR A 335 22.84 -7.97 14.10
N CYS A 336 21.94 -8.37 15.01
CA CYS A 336 21.61 -7.63 16.21
C CYS A 336 22.49 -8.16 17.34
N ASN A 337 23.55 -7.39 17.70
CA ASN A 337 24.41 -7.70 18.84
C ASN A 337 23.61 -7.48 20.13
N LYS A 338 22.77 -8.45 20.51
CA LYS A 338 22.17 -8.60 21.84
C LYS A 338 22.65 -9.84 22.49
#